data_c0af935c050e8a75f05950464a675adb
#
_entry.id   c0af935c050e8a75f05950464a675adb
#
_cell.length_a   1.000
_cell.length_b   1.000
_cell.length_c   1.000
_cell.angle_alpha   90.00
_cell.angle_beta   90.00
_cell.angle_gamma   90.00
#
_symmetry.space_group_name_H-M   'P 1'
#
loop_
_entity.id
_entity.type
_entity.pdbx_description
1 polymer ?
#
loop_
_entity_poly.entity_id
_entity_poly.type
_entity_poly.pdbx_seq_one_letter_code
_entity_poly.pdbx_strand_id
1 'polypeptide(L)'
;MSNIPANAKGPVPLLMMFGPANLPNPVTPGAEDMAVINKTLRSILANDPRTAELMKKYPAWRPFEPANPFAMFSRMSQRAPGQDPPSNEQLLAAGWGYAMIDPSSIQADNGAGLTRGIIGLVNKGQPRKPDDWGSLRAWAWGAARGLDYLETDPDVDAKHVGIEGVSRYGKAALVTLAFEERFAMGLIGSSGKGGAALHRRIFGEGLENLTGQGEYHWMAGNYIKYAAVESKTGAWTADMLPVDSHQLIALCAPRLVFISYDIPEQGDALWLDQYGSWQATVAAGEAFKLLGATDLGLSNDYRNEPMPPYNTDVLEGDLAWRQHDGGHTDAPNMKYFIKWASEKIGYVYEQ
;
A
#
# COMPACT_ATOMS: atom_id res chain seq x y z
N MET A 1 -8.97 1.54 14.48
CA MET A 1 -10.44 1.69 14.72
C MET A 1 -11.14 0.78 13.75
N SER A 2 -11.90 -0.19 14.25
CA SER A 2 -12.76 -1.07 13.46
C SER A 2 -14.14 -0.41 13.27
N ASN A 3 -14.73 -0.63 12.11
CA ASN A 3 -16.07 -0.17 11.75
C ASN A 3 -16.85 -1.38 11.23
N ILE A 4 -17.95 -1.68 11.88
CA ILE A 4 -18.81 -2.81 11.59
C ILE A 4 -20.17 -2.30 11.12
N PRO A 5 -20.84 -2.95 10.15
CA PRO A 5 -22.19 -2.56 9.75
C PRO A 5 -23.15 -2.57 10.93
N ALA A 6 -23.91 -1.49 11.13
CA ALA A 6 -24.81 -1.33 12.28
C ALA A 6 -25.93 -2.38 12.36
N ASN A 7 -26.26 -3.02 11.25
CA ASN A 7 -27.29 -4.06 11.12
C ASN A 7 -26.69 -5.47 11.02
N ALA A 8 -25.42 -5.66 11.33
CA ALA A 8 -24.80 -6.98 11.38
C ALA A 8 -25.52 -7.88 12.39
N LYS A 9 -25.86 -9.12 11.98
CA LYS A 9 -26.55 -10.09 12.82
C LYS A 9 -25.61 -11.09 13.51
N GLY A 10 -24.31 -10.91 13.31
CA GLY A 10 -23.22 -11.75 13.85
C GLY A 10 -21.87 -11.26 13.39
N PRO A 11 -20.79 -11.99 13.69
CA PRO A 11 -19.45 -11.64 13.26
C PRO A 11 -19.37 -11.50 11.75
N VAL A 12 -18.69 -10.45 11.26
CA VAL A 12 -18.54 -10.16 9.83
C VAL A 12 -17.09 -10.31 9.39
N PRO A 13 -16.83 -10.68 8.11
CA PRO A 13 -15.50 -10.57 7.54
C PRO A 13 -15.06 -9.11 7.55
N LEU A 14 -13.76 -8.88 7.67
CA LEU A 14 -13.23 -7.53 7.80
C LEU A 14 -12.00 -7.32 6.91
N LEU A 15 -11.92 -6.17 6.26
CA LEU A 15 -10.73 -5.76 5.52
C LEU A 15 -9.94 -4.72 6.33
N MET A 16 -8.72 -5.07 6.74
CA MET A 16 -7.78 -4.13 7.34
C MET A 16 -7.06 -3.37 6.22
N MET A 17 -7.10 -2.05 6.26
CA MET A 17 -6.63 -1.18 5.19
C MET A 17 -5.47 -0.31 5.70
N PHE A 18 -4.35 -0.33 5.00
CA PHE A 18 -3.27 0.62 5.23
C PHE A 18 -3.64 2.00 4.69
N GLY A 19 -3.60 2.99 5.54
CA GLY A 19 -3.88 4.37 5.16
C GLY A 19 -3.83 5.30 6.36
N PRO A 20 -3.95 6.61 6.14
CA PRO A 20 -4.08 7.54 7.23
C PRO A 20 -5.34 7.20 8.03
N ALA A 21 -5.19 7.04 9.35
CA ALA A 21 -6.35 6.91 10.20
C ALA A 21 -7.25 8.14 9.97
N ASN A 22 -8.54 7.90 9.72
CA ASN A 22 -9.56 8.97 9.73
C ASN A 22 -9.76 9.45 11.18
N LEU A 23 -8.69 9.92 11.81
CA LEU A 23 -8.82 10.73 12.99
C LEU A 23 -9.54 12.01 12.56
N PRO A 24 -10.48 12.52 13.36
CA PRO A 24 -11.07 13.82 13.08
C PRO A 24 -9.89 14.77 12.82
N ASN A 25 -9.81 15.30 11.61
CA ASN A 25 -8.77 16.27 11.31
C ASN A 25 -8.86 17.36 12.39
N PRO A 26 -7.74 17.70 13.05
CA PRO A 26 -7.75 18.89 13.86
C PRO A 26 -8.30 20.01 12.99
N VAL A 27 -9.22 20.79 13.53
CA VAL A 27 -9.83 21.91 12.80
C VAL A 27 -8.71 22.71 12.18
N THR A 28 -8.51 22.54 10.86
CA THR A 28 -7.49 23.30 10.15
C THR A 28 -8.05 24.68 9.90
N PRO A 29 -7.27 25.74 10.17
CA PRO A 29 -7.71 27.11 9.91
C PRO A 29 -8.18 27.26 8.46
N GLY A 30 -9.32 27.91 8.25
CA GLY A 30 -9.82 28.27 6.93
C GLY A 30 -8.84 29.18 6.16
N ALA A 31 -9.09 29.43 4.88
CA ALA A 31 -8.21 30.26 4.06
C ALA A 31 -8.02 31.68 4.62
N GLU A 32 -9.08 32.25 5.21
CA GLU A 32 -9.04 33.57 5.85
C GLU A 32 -8.17 33.55 7.12
N ASP A 33 -8.35 32.55 7.98
CA ASP A 33 -7.55 32.39 9.20
C ASP A 33 -6.07 32.15 8.87
N MET A 34 -5.80 31.35 7.85
CA MET A 34 -4.46 31.10 7.34
C MET A 34 -3.82 32.38 6.80
N ALA A 35 -4.58 33.25 6.14
CA ALA A 35 -4.08 34.54 5.67
C ALA A 35 -3.68 35.44 6.87
N VAL A 36 -4.50 35.45 7.93
CA VAL A 36 -4.21 36.20 9.17
C VAL A 36 -2.96 35.64 9.86
N ILE A 37 -2.88 34.31 10.03
CA ILE A 37 -1.73 33.65 10.64
C ILE A 37 -0.46 33.96 9.85
N ASN A 38 -0.47 33.81 8.53
CA ASN A 38 0.68 34.10 7.67
C ASN A 38 1.12 35.55 7.76
N LYS A 39 0.17 36.49 7.74
CA LYS A 39 0.45 37.92 7.87
C LYS A 39 1.11 38.25 9.22
N THR A 40 0.57 37.68 10.29
CA THR A 40 1.06 37.89 11.64
C THR A 40 2.48 37.33 11.82
N LEU A 41 2.70 36.06 11.43
CA LEU A 41 4.01 35.43 11.51
C LEU A 41 5.05 36.15 10.66
N ARG A 42 4.67 36.57 9.44
CA ARG A 42 5.56 37.35 8.59
C ARG A 42 5.94 38.69 9.24
N SER A 43 5.00 39.36 9.90
CA SER A 43 5.28 40.60 10.65
C SER A 43 6.27 40.34 11.79
N ILE A 44 6.07 39.28 12.55
CA ILE A 44 6.99 38.90 13.65
C ILE A 44 8.39 38.64 13.09
N LEU A 45 8.51 37.82 12.02
CA LEU A 45 9.79 37.48 11.40
C LEU A 45 10.50 38.69 10.78
N ALA A 46 9.74 39.64 10.22
CA ALA A 46 10.30 40.87 9.68
C ALA A 46 10.85 41.83 10.74
N ASN A 47 10.34 41.75 11.98
CA ASN A 47 10.79 42.54 13.10
C ASN A 47 11.87 41.85 13.93
N ASP A 48 12.14 40.55 13.72
CA ASP A 48 13.25 39.86 14.40
C ASP A 48 14.57 40.16 13.68
N PRO A 49 15.58 40.68 14.36
CA PRO A 49 16.90 41.05 13.77
C PRO A 49 17.56 39.88 13.04
N ARG A 50 17.28 38.62 13.43
CA ARG A 50 17.87 37.41 12.85
C ARG A 50 17.28 37.06 11.50
N THR A 51 16.07 37.50 11.22
CA THR A 51 15.30 37.10 10.02
C THR A 51 14.88 38.29 9.17
N ALA A 52 15.01 39.53 9.65
CA ALA A 52 14.57 40.75 8.97
C ALA A 52 15.11 40.85 7.51
N GLU A 53 16.40 40.58 7.31
CA GLU A 53 17.02 40.65 5.98
C GLU A 53 16.55 39.53 5.07
N LEU A 54 16.25 38.33 5.61
CA LEU A 54 15.66 37.23 4.84
C LEU A 54 14.26 37.58 4.39
N MET A 55 13.45 38.21 5.23
CA MET A 55 12.08 38.64 4.86
C MET A 55 12.07 39.70 3.76
N LYS A 56 13.10 40.58 3.73
CA LYS A 56 13.29 41.53 2.61
C LYS A 56 13.73 40.83 1.33
N LYS A 57 14.62 39.86 1.45
CA LYS A 57 15.16 39.10 0.31
C LYS A 57 14.08 38.22 -0.35
N TYR A 58 13.13 37.69 0.44
CA TYR A 58 12.09 36.78 -0.02
C TYR A 58 10.68 37.36 0.24
N PRO A 59 10.28 38.45 -0.46
CA PRO A 59 9.04 39.16 -0.19
C PRO A 59 7.77 38.34 -0.42
N ALA A 60 7.82 37.35 -1.28
CA ALA A 60 6.68 36.45 -1.59
C ALA A 60 6.61 35.21 -0.69
N TRP A 61 7.67 34.94 0.11
CA TRP A 61 7.69 33.75 0.98
C TRP A 61 6.64 33.86 2.10
N ARG A 62 5.93 32.77 2.34
CA ARG A 62 4.90 32.66 3.38
C ARG A 62 5.23 31.48 4.30
N PRO A 63 5.13 31.64 5.64
CA PRO A 63 5.47 30.60 6.61
C PRO A 63 4.64 29.31 6.45
N PHE A 64 3.38 29.46 6.09
CA PHE A 64 2.44 28.38 5.85
C PHE A 64 1.76 28.59 4.49
N GLU A 65 2.52 28.47 3.41
CA GLU A 65 1.86 27.99 2.20
C GLU A 65 1.67 26.49 2.44
N PRO A 66 0.46 26.00 2.25
CA PRO A 66 0.32 24.58 1.99
C PRO A 66 1.00 24.34 0.63
N ALA A 67 2.31 24.17 0.62
CA ALA A 67 2.92 23.27 -0.32
C ALA A 67 2.29 21.94 0.04
N ASN A 68 1.07 21.72 -0.47
CA ASN A 68 0.45 20.43 -0.37
C ASN A 68 1.18 19.57 -1.40
N PRO A 69 2.25 18.83 -1.02
CA PRO A 69 2.87 17.86 -1.91
C PRO A 69 1.84 16.80 -2.30
N PHE A 70 0.72 16.74 -1.56
CA PHE A 70 -0.47 15.95 -1.80
C PHE A 70 -1.59 16.70 -2.54
N ALA A 71 -1.41 17.97 -2.96
CA ALA A 71 -2.43 18.64 -3.78
C ALA A 71 -2.68 17.92 -5.11
N MET A 72 -1.67 17.24 -5.62
CA MET A 72 -1.80 16.33 -6.75
C MET A 72 -2.64 15.11 -6.35
N PHE A 73 -2.39 14.51 -5.19
CA PHE A 73 -3.17 13.39 -4.66
C PHE A 73 -4.57 13.81 -4.20
N SER A 74 -4.75 15.01 -3.63
CA SER A 74 -6.08 15.50 -3.26
C SER A 74 -6.95 15.86 -4.47
N ARG A 75 -6.37 16.20 -5.61
CA ARG A 75 -7.09 16.29 -6.88
C ARG A 75 -7.47 14.91 -7.43
N MET A 76 -6.61 13.92 -7.22
CA MET A 76 -6.89 12.52 -7.59
C MET A 76 -7.93 11.88 -6.67
N SER A 77 -8.10 12.35 -5.45
CA SER A 77 -9.12 11.87 -4.50
C SER A 77 -10.46 12.62 -4.57
N GLN A 78 -10.60 13.64 -5.41
CA GLN A 78 -11.89 14.27 -5.66
C GLN A 78 -12.71 13.38 -6.60
N ARG A 79 -13.72 12.72 -6.03
CA ARG A 79 -14.64 11.87 -6.76
C ARG A 79 -15.32 12.62 -7.89
N ALA A 80 -15.08 12.22 -9.13
CA ALA A 80 -15.82 12.68 -10.26
C ALA A 80 -17.24 12.07 -10.27
N PRO A 81 -18.26 12.76 -10.82
CA PRO A 81 -19.58 12.17 -10.98
C PRO A 81 -19.50 10.83 -11.73
N GLY A 82 -20.09 9.78 -11.17
CA GLY A 82 -20.11 8.44 -11.77
C GLY A 82 -18.98 7.51 -11.33
N GLN A 83 -18.03 7.96 -10.52
CA GLN A 83 -17.03 7.08 -9.91
C GLN A 83 -17.61 6.22 -8.78
N ASP A 84 -17.04 5.04 -8.59
CA ASP A 84 -17.41 4.11 -7.51
C ASP A 84 -17.28 4.78 -6.12
N PRO A 85 -18.11 4.40 -5.15
CA PRO A 85 -17.96 4.85 -3.76
C PRO A 85 -16.57 4.51 -3.19
N PRO A 86 -16.11 5.25 -2.15
CA PRO A 86 -14.91 4.86 -1.42
C PRO A 86 -14.98 3.40 -0.94
N SER A 87 -13.83 2.73 -0.91
CA SER A 87 -13.72 1.31 -0.56
C SER A 87 -14.38 0.93 0.77
N ASN A 88 -14.23 1.78 1.79
CA ASN A 88 -14.86 1.58 3.09
C ASN A 88 -16.39 1.66 3.05
N GLU A 89 -16.97 2.51 2.21
CA GLU A 89 -18.42 2.58 2.01
C GLU A 89 -18.94 1.33 1.30
N GLN A 90 -18.20 0.85 0.29
CA GLN A 90 -18.54 -0.38 -0.43
C GLN A 90 -18.51 -1.61 0.49
N LEU A 91 -17.51 -1.70 1.38
CA LEU A 91 -17.39 -2.77 2.37
C LEU A 91 -18.62 -2.79 3.31
N LEU A 92 -18.94 -1.66 3.94
CA LEU A 92 -20.09 -1.57 4.83
C LEU A 92 -21.40 -1.87 4.11
N ALA A 93 -21.59 -1.40 2.88
CA ALA A 93 -22.77 -1.67 2.08
C ALA A 93 -22.94 -3.15 1.74
N ALA A 94 -21.84 -3.90 1.67
CA ALA A 94 -21.83 -5.34 1.42
C ALA A 94 -21.80 -6.19 2.70
N GLY A 95 -21.97 -5.58 3.87
CA GLY A 95 -21.99 -6.27 5.15
C GLY A 95 -20.62 -6.62 5.73
N TRP A 96 -19.53 -6.13 5.10
CA TRP A 96 -18.17 -6.30 5.59
C TRP A 96 -17.80 -5.20 6.58
N GLY A 97 -16.99 -5.55 7.58
CA GLY A 97 -16.29 -4.55 8.39
C GLY A 97 -15.04 -4.02 7.70
N TYR A 98 -14.54 -2.88 8.17
CA TYR A 98 -13.20 -2.43 7.83
C TYR A 98 -12.44 -1.87 9.04
N ALA A 99 -11.12 -1.93 9.00
CA ALA A 99 -10.26 -1.31 10.01
C ALA A 99 -9.15 -0.53 9.30
N MET A 100 -8.98 0.74 9.70
CA MET A 100 -7.85 1.53 9.20
C MET A 100 -6.65 1.41 10.14
N ILE A 101 -5.48 1.17 9.57
CA ILE A 101 -4.21 1.18 10.27
C ILE A 101 -3.30 2.25 9.67
N ASP A 102 -2.84 3.18 10.50
CA ASP A 102 -1.87 4.20 10.08
C ASP A 102 -0.45 3.66 10.23
N PRO A 103 0.26 3.36 9.12
CA PRO A 103 1.62 2.85 9.17
C PRO A 103 2.59 3.79 9.88
N SER A 104 2.35 5.11 9.82
CA SER A 104 3.22 6.12 10.44
C SER A 104 3.23 6.03 11.96
N SER A 105 2.15 5.51 12.57
CA SER A 105 2.06 5.25 14.01
C SER A 105 2.96 4.09 14.47
N ILE A 106 3.39 3.25 13.55
CA ILE A 106 4.24 2.07 13.80
C ILE A 106 5.69 2.39 13.46
N GLN A 107 5.90 2.90 12.24
CA GLN A 107 7.21 3.21 11.71
C GLN A 107 7.10 4.37 10.71
N ALA A 108 7.87 5.42 10.90
CA ALA A 108 7.86 6.56 9.99
C ALA A 108 8.28 6.17 8.56
N ASP A 109 7.61 6.77 7.57
CA ASP A 109 7.89 6.58 6.15
C ASP A 109 9.03 7.49 5.69
N ASN A 110 10.18 7.36 6.32
CA ASN A 110 11.41 8.05 5.94
C ASN A 110 12.64 7.41 6.58
N GLY A 111 13.82 7.64 5.98
CA GLY A 111 15.08 7.08 6.45
C GLY A 111 15.52 7.58 7.83
N ALA A 112 15.18 8.81 8.21
CA ALA A 112 15.48 9.34 9.54
C ALA A 112 14.70 8.61 10.66
N GLY A 113 13.60 7.94 10.31
CA GLY A 113 12.81 7.15 11.24
C GLY A 113 13.41 5.79 11.62
N LEU A 114 14.46 5.32 10.95
CA LEU A 114 15.01 3.97 11.18
C LEU A 114 15.64 3.74 12.57
N THR A 115 15.89 4.78 13.35
CA THR A 115 16.31 4.69 14.75
C THR A 115 15.16 4.93 15.73
N ARG A 116 13.93 5.03 15.25
CA ARG A 116 12.71 5.28 16.01
C ARG A 116 11.62 4.27 15.59
N GLY A 117 10.42 4.43 16.13
CA GLY A 117 9.31 3.50 15.87
C GLY A 117 9.67 2.09 16.34
N ILE A 118 9.06 1.08 15.72
CA ILE A 118 9.30 -0.31 16.11
C ILE A 118 10.72 -0.79 15.76
N ILE A 119 11.30 -0.33 14.66
CA ILE A 119 12.69 -0.64 14.30
C ILE A 119 13.64 -0.08 15.36
N GLY A 120 13.45 1.19 15.73
CA GLY A 120 14.27 1.82 16.77
C GLY A 120 14.09 1.19 18.15
N LEU A 121 12.88 0.74 18.49
CA LEU A 121 12.62 0.04 19.74
C LEU A 121 13.41 -1.27 19.81
N VAL A 122 13.36 -2.09 18.77
CA VAL A 122 14.09 -3.37 18.69
C VAL A 122 15.60 -3.14 18.74
N ASN A 123 16.11 -2.14 18.04
CA ASN A 123 17.53 -1.82 17.96
C ASN A 123 18.01 -0.87 19.07
N LYS A 124 17.16 -0.56 20.07
CA LYS A 124 17.48 0.33 21.19
C LYS A 124 18.02 1.72 20.74
N GLY A 125 17.41 2.27 19.69
CA GLY A 125 17.81 3.54 19.08
C GLY A 125 19.10 3.50 18.26
N GLN A 126 19.73 2.36 18.12
CA GLN A 126 20.93 2.17 17.29
C GLN A 126 20.56 2.02 15.81
N PRO A 127 21.46 2.33 14.88
CA PRO A 127 21.27 2.01 13.46
C PRO A 127 20.98 0.53 13.26
N ARG A 128 20.06 0.23 12.34
CA ARG A 128 19.73 -1.16 11.96
C ARG A 128 20.92 -1.85 11.30
N LYS A 129 21.02 -3.16 11.50
CA LYS A 129 21.95 -4.01 10.76
C LYS A 129 21.52 -4.11 9.30
N PRO A 130 22.43 -4.51 8.39
CA PRO A 130 22.09 -4.64 6.97
C PRO A 130 20.99 -5.66 6.65
N ASP A 131 20.76 -6.63 7.52
CA ASP A 131 19.74 -7.68 7.41
C ASP A 131 18.48 -7.42 8.27
N ASP A 132 18.47 -6.34 9.05
CA ASP A 132 17.30 -5.93 9.82
C ASP A 132 16.17 -5.42 8.89
N TRP A 133 14.96 -5.42 9.42
CA TRP A 133 13.76 -5.02 8.72
C TRP A 133 13.85 -3.62 8.11
N GLY A 134 13.17 -3.45 6.96
CA GLY A 134 12.72 -2.17 6.47
C GLY A 134 11.33 -1.82 6.97
N SER A 135 10.87 -0.62 6.63
CA SER A 135 9.57 -0.10 7.08
C SER A 135 8.40 -0.94 6.59
N LEU A 136 8.47 -1.55 5.40
CA LEU A 136 7.40 -2.43 4.90
C LEU A 136 7.16 -3.61 5.87
N ARG A 137 8.22 -4.25 6.35
CA ARG A 137 8.09 -5.36 7.32
C ARG A 137 7.67 -4.87 8.71
N ALA A 138 8.09 -3.66 9.10
CA ALA A 138 7.65 -3.03 10.35
C ALA A 138 6.15 -2.72 10.32
N TRP A 139 5.63 -2.21 9.20
CA TRP A 139 4.19 -1.98 9.02
C TRP A 139 3.40 -3.29 9.02
N ALA A 140 3.93 -4.34 8.38
CA ALA A 140 3.35 -5.67 8.42
C ALA A 140 3.27 -6.22 9.86
N TRP A 141 4.29 -6.00 10.68
CA TRP A 141 4.25 -6.35 12.10
C TRP A 141 3.14 -5.59 12.83
N GLY A 142 2.97 -4.31 12.55
CA GLY A 142 1.90 -3.51 13.14
C GLY A 142 0.51 -4.01 12.74
N ALA A 143 0.32 -4.41 11.48
CA ALA A 143 -0.92 -5.02 11.02
C ALA A 143 -1.21 -6.34 11.75
N ALA A 144 -0.18 -7.18 11.98
CA ALA A 144 -0.31 -8.39 12.78
C ALA A 144 -0.75 -8.09 14.24
N ARG A 145 -0.25 -6.99 14.83
CA ARG A 145 -0.74 -6.55 16.17
C ARG A 145 -2.18 -6.04 16.12
N GLY A 146 -2.57 -5.39 15.01
CA GLY A 146 -3.98 -5.05 14.77
C GLY A 146 -4.88 -6.28 14.70
N LEU A 147 -4.40 -7.34 14.05
CA LEU A 147 -5.13 -8.62 13.96
C LEU A 147 -5.30 -9.28 15.33
N ASP A 148 -4.28 -9.22 16.22
CA ASP A 148 -4.43 -9.72 17.60
C ASP A 148 -5.59 -9.06 18.33
N TYR A 149 -5.83 -7.76 18.10
CA TYR A 149 -6.98 -7.05 18.65
C TYR A 149 -8.29 -7.53 18.01
N LEU A 150 -8.33 -7.66 16.68
CA LEU A 150 -9.54 -8.09 15.97
C LEU A 150 -9.95 -9.53 16.34
N GLU A 151 -9.00 -10.40 16.71
CA GLU A 151 -9.31 -11.73 17.26
C GLU A 151 -10.05 -11.70 18.61
N THR A 152 -10.03 -10.56 19.31
CA THR A 152 -10.75 -10.36 20.56
C THR A 152 -12.10 -9.67 20.39
N ASP A 153 -12.39 -9.15 19.20
CA ASP A 153 -13.62 -8.41 18.89
C ASP A 153 -14.72 -9.40 18.48
N PRO A 154 -15.81 -9.55 19.28
CA PRO A 154 -16.88 -10.52 19.01
C PRO A 154 -17.68 -10.22 17.75
N ASP A 155 -17.61 -9.00 17.22
CA ASP A 155 -18.32 -8.60 16.01
C ASP A 155 -17.51 -8.87 14.73
N VAL A 156 -16.27 -9.37 14.86
CA VAL A 156 -15.37 -9.68 13.75
C VAL A 156 -15.24 -11.20 13.56
N ASP A 157 -15.46 -11.67 12.35
CA ASP A 157 -15.02 -13.01 11.96
C ASP A 157 -13.51 -13.02 11.71
N ALA A 158 -12.76 -13.25 12.76
CA ALA A 158 -11.31 -13.19 12.77
C ALA A 158 -10.64 -14.20 11.82
N LYS A 159 -11.36 -15.24 11.39
CA LYS A 159 -10.87 -16.21 10.39
C LYS A 159 -10.91 -15.65 8.96
N HIS A 160 -11.68 -14.60 8.73
CA HIS A 160 -11.87 -13.98 7.45
C HIS A 160 -11.48 -12.49 7.47
N VAL A 161 -10.38 -12.18 8.15
CA VAL A 161 -9.75 -10.86 8.08
C VAL A 161 -8.78 -10.80 6.91
N GLY A 162 -8.97 -9.80 6.04
CA GLY A 162 -8.09 -9.49 4.93
C GLY A 162 -7.21 -8.27 5.20
N ILE A 163 -6.21 -8.07 4.31
CA ILE A 163 -5.33 -6.90 4.31
C ILE A 163 -5.39 -6.20 2.94
N GLU A 164 -5.41 -4.89 2.94
CA GLU A 164 -5.46 -4.06 1.72
C GLU A 164 -4.45 -2.93 1.79
N GLY A 165 -3.99 -2.50 0.62
CA GLY A 165 -3.22 -1.28 0.44
C GLY A 165 -2.96 -0.97 -1.02
N VAL A 166 -2.77 0.31 -1.32
CA VAL A 166 -2.45 0.82 -2.65
C VAL A 166 -1.04 1.41 -2.65
N SER A 167 -0.31 1.29 -3.77
CA SER A 167 1.02 1.88 -3.92
C SER A 167 2.03 1.28 -2.92
N ARG A 168 2.77 2.09 -2.18
CA ARG A 168 3.66 1.63 -1.09
C ARG A 168 2.92 0.81 -0.04
N TYR A 169 1.66 1.12 0.19
CA TYR A 169 0.82 0.33 1.10
C TYR A 169 0.38 -1.00 0.49
N GLY A 170 0.28 -1.08 -0.85
CA GLY A 170 0.16 -2.36 -1.56
C GLY A 170 1.40 -3.25 -1.40
N LYS A 171 2.61 -2.65 -1.42
CA LYS A 171 3.85 -3.37 -1.07
C LYS A 171 3.76 -3.91 0.37
N ALA A 172 3.31 -3.07 1.33
CA ALA A 172 3.16 -3.46 2.73
C ALA A 172 2.08 -4.54 2.92
N ALA A 173 0.96 -4.44 2.22
CA ALA A 173 -0.12 -5.42 2.27
C ALA A 173 0.35 -6.80 1.77
N LEU A 174 1.09 -6.86 0.66
CA LEU A 174 1.65 -8.10 0.16
C LEU A 174 2.68 -8.71 1.14
N VAL A 175 3.57 -7.88 1.71
CA VAL A 175 4.51 -8.33 2.74
C VAL A 175 3.77 -8.81 3.98
N THR A 176 2.69 -8.13 4.37
CA THR A 176 1.86 -8.56 5.52
C THR A 176 1.25 -9.93 5.25
N LEU A 177 0.59 -10.10 4.13
CA LEU A 177 -0.04 -11.37 3.77
C LEU A 177 0.97 -12.51 3.67
N ALA A 178 2.17 -12.25 3.13
CA ALA A 178 3.21 -13.27 2.99
C ALA A 178 3.79 -13.73 4.33
N PHE A 179 3.87 -12.87 5.34
CA PHE A 179 4.56 -13.16 6.61
C PHE A 179 3.66 -13.27 7.83
N GLU A 180 2.35 -13.04 7.69
CA GLU A 180 1.36 -13.25 8.74
C GLU A 180 0.24 -14.16 8.19
N GLU A 181 0.36 -15.43 8.51
CA GLU A 181 -0.50 -16.50 7.96
C GLU A 181 -1.98 -16.40 8.39
N ARG A 182 -2.27 -15.67 9.45
CA ARG A 182 -3.65 -15.49 9.95
C ARG A 182 -4.51 -14.59 9.07
N PHE A 183 -3.91 -13.71 8.25
CA PHE A 183 -4.69 -13.00 7.24
C PHE A 183 -5.18 -13.97 6.18
N ALA A 184 -6.48 -14.06 5.99
CA ALA A 184 -7.10 -15.00 5.06
C ALA A 184 -6.99 -14.56 3.60
N MET A 185 -6.85 -13.27 3.35
CA MET A 185 -6.89 -12.70 2.00
C MET A 185 -6.16 -11.36 1.90
N GLY A 186 -5.82 -10.95 0.67
CA GLY A 186 -5.24 -9.63 0.41
C GLY A 186 -5.71 -9.01 -0.89
N LEU A 187 -5.99 -7.70 -0.86
CA LEU A 187 -6.18 -6.85 -2.04
C LEU A 187 -4.93 -5.98 -2.20
N ILE A 188 -4.16 -6.26 -3.23
CA ILE A 188 -2.83 -5.68 -3.46
C ILE A 188 -2.92 -4.70 -4.63
N GLY A 189 -3.09 -3.41 -4.31
CA GLY A 189 -3.33 -2.35 -5.28
C GLY A 189 -2.04 -1.67 -5.76
N SER A 190 -1.82 -1.61 -7.08
CA SER A 190 -0.80 -0.77 -7.76
C SER A 190 0.56 -0.75 -7.06
N SER A 191 1.04 -1.94 -6.67
CA SER A 191 2.14 -2.05 -5.69
C SER A 191 3.55 -1.88 -6.29
N GLY A 192 3.73 -2.02 -7.60
CA GLY A 192 5.04 -1.86 -8.24
C GLY A 192 6.13 -2.80 -7.71
N LYS A 193 7.39 -2.43 -7.91
CA LYS A 193 8.54 -3.17 -7.37
C LYS A 193 8.64 -3.04 -5.85
N GLY A 194 9.08 -4.11 -5.20
CA GLY A 194 8.96 -4.26 -3.74
C GLY A 194 7.57 -4.75 -3.32
N GLY A 195 6.62 -4.79 -4.26
CA GLY A 195 5.34 -5.45 -4.21
C GLY A 195 5.24 -6.54 -5.27
N ALA A 196 4.24 -6.47 -6.16
CA ALA A 196 3.97 -7.52 -7.14
C ALA A 196 4.86 -7.49 -8.39
N ALA A 197 5.51 -6.36 -8.75
CA ALA A 197 6.29 -6.26 -9.99
C ALA A 197 7.66 -6.91 -9.87
N LEU A 198 8.04 -7.71 -10.90
CA LEU A 198 9.32 -8.41 -10.96
C LEU A 198 10.52 -7.45 -10.87
N HIS A 199 11.42 -7.69 -9.93
CA HIS A 199 12.66 -6.94 -9.78
C HIS A 199 13.63 -7.15 -10.96
N ARG A 200 13.74 -8.40 -11.45
CA ARG A 200 14.64 -8.75 -12.57
C ARG A 200 14.16 -8.23 -13.91
N ARG A 201 12.92 -7.79 -14.03
CA ARG A 201 12.44 -7.07 -15.20
C ARG A 201 12.91 -5.61 -15.10
N ILE A 202 13.92 -5.25 -15.89
CA ILE A 202 14.48 -3.90 -15.90
C ILE A 202 13.54 -2.97 -16.67
N PHE A 203 12.52 -2.47 -15.97
CA PHE A 203 11.52 -1.54 -16.50
C PHE A 203 10.89 -0.77 -15.34
N GLY A 204 10.59 0.51 -15.56
CA GLY A 204 9.86 1.34 -14.60
C GLY A 204 10.65 1.64 -13.33
N GLU A 205 9.99 1.49 -12.18
CA GLU A 205 10.58 1.62 -10.85
C GLU A 205 11.71 0.60 -10.68
N GLY A 206 12.95 1.05 -10.74
CA GLY A 206 14.13 0.19 -10.62
C GLY A 206 14.55 -0.04 -9.17
N LEU A 207 15.53 -0.93 -8.97
CA LEU A 207 16.16 -1.09 -7.67
C LEU A 207 16.80 0.21 -7.20
N GLU A 208 17.31 0.99 -8.13
CA GLU A 208 17.94 2.30 -7.92
C GLU A 208 16.97 3.28 -7.26
N ASN A 209 15.70 3.29 -7.67
CA ASN A 209 14.65 4.09 -7.04
C ASN A 209 14.40 3.64 -5.60
N LEU A 210 14.20 2.32 -5.41
CA LEU A 210 13.96 1.71 -4.10
C LEU A 210 15.15 1.81 -3.14
N THR A 211 16.35 2.06 -3.64
CA THR A 211 17.56 2.31 -2.84
C THR A 211 17.90 3.79 -2.73
N GLY A 212 17.16 4.64 -3.42
CA GLY A 212 17.29 6.08 -3.38
C GLY A 212 16.88 6.69 -2.02
N GLN A 213 17.22 7.96 -1.83
CA GLN A 213 17.01 8.69 -0.57
C GLN A 213 15.54 8.65 -0.08
N GLY A 214 14.57 8.61 -1.01
CA GLY A 214 13.15 8.63 -0.68
C GLY A 214 12.59 7.30 -0.20
N GLU A 215 13.25 6.17 -0.52
CA GLU A 215 12.63 4.84 -0.44
C GLU A 215 13.49 3.76 0.22
N TYR A 216 14.82 3.96 0.35
CA TYR A 216 15.73 2.94 0.87
C TYR A 216 15.36 2.37 2.24
N HIS A 217 14.57 3.10 3.00
CA HIS A 217 14.11 2.67 4.32
C HIS A 217 13.02 1.59 4.24
N TRP A 218 12.36 1.40 3.11
CA TRP A 218 11.34 0.36 2.95
C TRP A 218 11.91 -1.04 3.03
N MET A 219 13.13 -1.24 2.49
CA MET A 219 13.80 -2.53 2.40
C MET A 219 14.85 -2.70 3.49
N ALA A 220 15.31 -3.94 3.69
CA ALA A 220 16.51 -4.21 4.48
C ALA A 220 17.74 -3.53 3.87
N GLY A 221 18.71 -3.14 4.70
CA GLY A 221 19.91 -2.42 4.24
C GLY A 221 20.71 -3.17 3.17
N ASN A 222 20.71 -4.51 3.22
CA ASN A 222 21.38 -5.36 2.22
C ASN A 222 20.83 -5.17 0.80
N TYR A 223 19.59 -4.71 0.64
CA TYR A 223 18.98 -4.49 -0.66
C TYR A 223 19.75 -3.46 -1.51
N ILE A 224 20.39 -2.48 -0.87
CA ILE A 224 21.20 -1.45 -1.54
C ILE A 224 22.33 -2.06 -2.41
N LYS A 225 22.84 -3.24 -2.05
CA LYS A 225 23.92 -3.92 -2.78
C LYS A 225 23.57 -4.25 -4.23
N TYR A 226 22.27 -4.38 -4.54
CA TYR A 226 21.78 -4.84 -5.84
C TYR A 226 21.50 -3.70 -6.83
N ALA A 227 21.67 -2.46 -6.43
CA ALA A 227 21.42 -1.27 -7.26
C ALA A 227 22.69 -0.83 -7.99
N ALA A 228 23.36 -1.72 -8.74
CA ALA A 228 24.63 -1.42 -9.39
C ALA A 228 24.49 -0.69 -10.74
N VAL A 229 23.32 -0.74 -11.37
CA VAL A 229 23.14 -0.17 -12.73
C VAL A 229 23.27 1.36 -12.69
N GLU A 230 22.68 2.02 -11.70
CA GLU A 230 22.73 3.47 -11.54
C GLU A 230 23.54 3.92 -10.31
N SER A 231 23.70 3.06 -9.32
CA SER A 231 24.44 3.36 -8.10
C SER A 231 25.91 2.99 -8.22
N LYS A 232 26.79 3.97 -8.06
CA LYS A 232 28.25 3.74 -7.99
C LYS A 232 28.67 2.93 -6.75
N THR A 233 27.77 2.71 -5.82
CA THR A 233 28.01 1.99 -4.56
C THR A 233 27.47 0.57 -4.59
N GLY A 234 26.56 0.23 -5.50
CA GLY A 234 26.04 -1.12 -5.68
C GLY A 234 27.07 -2.00 -6.40
N ALA A 235 27.31 -3.18 -5.85
CA ALA A 235 28.23 -4.16 -6.46
C ALA A 235 27.50 -5.20 -7.30
N TRP A 236 26.18 -5.36 -7.11
CA TRP A 236 25.35 -6.42 -7.71
C TRP A 236 24.15 -5.84 -8.44
N THR A 237 23.65 -6.62 -9.40
CA THR A 237 22.47 -6.25 -10.20
C THR A 237 21.22 -6.97 -9.74
N ALA A 238 20.06 -6.60 -10.28
CA ALA A 238 18.77 -7.25 -9.98
C ALA A 238 18.80 -8.77 -10.22
N ASP A 239 19.56 -9.24 -11.23
CA ASP A 239 19.68 -10.67 -11.54
C ASP A 239 20.31 -11.49 -10.42
N MET A 240 21.08 -10.84 -9.56
CA MET A 240 21.76 -11.47 -8.42
C MET A 240 20.89 -11.49 -7.14
N LEU A 241 19.69 -10.90 -7.16
CA LEU A 241 18.77 -11.02 -6.03
C LEU A 241 18.46 -12.50 -5.76
N PRO A 242 18.47 -12.95 -4.49
CA PRO A 242 18.16 -14.32 -4.16
C PRO A 242 16.69 -14.68 -4.34
N VAL A 243 15.81 -13.68 -4.35
CA VAL A 243 14.34 -13.81 -4.45
C VAL A 243 13.77 -12.75 -5.40
N ASP A 244 12.53 -12.95 -5.83
CA ASP A 244 11.80 -11.98 -6.64
C ASP A 244 10.31 -11.94 -6.29
N SER A 245 9.55 -10.99 -6.81
CA SER A 245 8.17 -10.70 -6.43
C SER A 245 7.21 -11.88 -6.62
N HIS A 246 7.38 -12.71 -7.64
CA HIS A 246 6.57 -13.93 -7.81
C HIS A 246 6.68 -14.89 -6.62
N GLN A 247 7.86 -14.95 -5.97
CA GLN A 247 8.05 -15.77 -4.77
C GLN A 247 7.37 -15.14 -3.54
N LEU A 248 7.31 -13.80 -3.46
CA LEU A 248 6.57 -13.13 -2.42
C LEU A 248 5.06 -13.38 -2.53
N ILE A 249 4.52 -13.35 -3.77
CA ILE A 249 3.13 -13.74 -4.05
C ILE A 249 2.91 -15.23 -3.71
N ALA A 250 3.85 -16.09 -4.09
CA ALA A 250 3.80 -17.54 -3.81
C ALA A 250 3.75 -17.85 -2.30
N LEU A 251 4.41 -17.07 -1.44
CA LEU A 251 4.33 -17.21 0.02
C LEU A 251 2.92 -16.94 0.57
N CYS A 252 2.04 -16.30 -0.19
CA CYS A 252 0.65 -16.08 0.21
C CYS A 252 -0.23 -17.31 -0.01
N ALA A 253 0.16 -18.22 -0.90
CA ALA A 253 -0.60 -19.43 -1.19
C ALA A 253 -0.74 -20.32 0.08
N PRO A 254 -1.87 -21.02 0.25
CA PRO A 254 -3.04 -21.15 -0.63
C PRO A 254 -4.13 -20.09 -0.40
N ARG A 255 -3.84 -19.02 0.36
CA ARG A 255 -4.80 -17.98 0.76
C ARG A 255 -5.20 -17.10 -0.44
N LEU A 256 -6.29 -16.37 -0.29
CA LEU A 256 -6.86 -15.54 -1.35
C LEU A 256 -5.98 -14.31 -1.65
N VAL A 257 -5.56 -14.12 -2.89
CA VAL A 257 -4.74 -12.97 -3.34
C VAL A 257 -5.38 -12.32 -4.55
N PHE A 258 -5.75 -11.06 -4.42
CA PHE A 258 -6.28 -10.24 -5.52
C PHE A 258 -5.26 -9.16 -5.88
N ILE A 259 -4.67 -9.24 -7.06
CA ILE A 259 -3.75 -8.21 -7.58
C ILE A 259 -4.55 -7.21 -8.41
N SER A 260 -4.49 -5.95 -8.03
CA SER A 260 -5.23 -4.83 -8.62
C SER A 260 -4.28 -3.78 -9.17
N TYR A 261 -4.58 -3.27 -10.38
CA TYR A 261 -3.87 -2.15 -10.98
C TYR A 261 -4.84 -1.21 -11.70
N ASP A 262 -4.47 0.07 -11.85
CA ASP A 262 -5.06 0.97 -12.82
C ASP A 262 -4.22 0.99 -14.11
N ILE A 263 -4.79 1.54 -15.18
CA ILE A 263 -4.04 1.76 -16.43
C ILE A 263 -3.24 3.06 -16.36
N PRO A 264 -2.09 3.13 -17.07
CA PRO A 264 -1.25 4.32 -17.03
C PRO A 264 -1.93 5.58 -17.57
N GLU A 265 -2.89 5.43 -18.47
CA GLU A 265 -3.62 6.54 -19.10
C GLU A 265 -4.58 7.25 -18.14
N GLN A 266 -4.93 6.62 -17.02
CA GLN A 266 -5.95 7.12 -16.09
C GLN A 266 -5.42 7.47 -14.70
N GLY A 267 -4.23 7.01 -14.34
CA GLY A 267 -3.70 7.39 -13.04
C GLY A 267 -2.55 6.58 -12.49
N ASP A 268 -2.43 5.30 -12.82
CA ASP A 268 -1.24 4.55 -12.46
C ASP A 268 -0.06 5.01 -13.32
N ALA A 269 1.07 5.26 -12.69
CA ALA A 269 2.26 5.56 -13.45
C ALA A 269 2.73 4.30 -14.18
N LEU A 270 3.13 4.45 -15.45
CA LEU A 270 3.67 3.35 -16.26
C LEU A 270 4.87 2.66 -15.58
N TRP A 271 5.64 3.42 -14.79
CA TRP A 271 6.79 2.90 -14.06
C TRP A 271 6.43 1.91 -12.93
N LEU A 272 5.15 1.78 -12.55
CA LEU A 272 4.68 0.72 -11.64
C LEU A 272 4.76 -0.69 -12.24
N ASP A 273 5.01 -0.78 -13.55
CA ASP A 273 5.23 -2.03 -14.25
C ASP A 273 4.09 -3.05 -14.09
N GLN A 274 2.91 -2.67 -14.58
CA GLN A 274 1.71 -3.51 -14.56
C GLN A 274 1.97 -4.87 -15.22
N TYR A 275 2.71 -4.86 -16.34
CA TYR A 275 3.06 -6.10 -17.05
C TYR A 275 4.01 -7.00 -16.25
N GLY A 276 5.01 -6.42 -15.58
CA GLY A 276 5.91 -7.17 -14.69
C GLY A 276 5.18 -7.76 -13.49
N SER A 277 4.15 -7.07 -13.01
CA SER A 277 3.26 -7.57 -11.95
C SER A 277 2.37 -8.71 -12.44
N TRP A 278 1.84 -8.60 -13.65
CA TRP A 278 1.12 -9.70 -14.31
C TRP A 278 2.00 -10.94 -14.44
N GLN A 279 3.21 -10.80 -14.97
CA GLN A 279 4.15 -11.92 -15.12
C GLN A 279 4.47 -12.58 -13.76
N ALA A 280 4.67 -11.79 -12.71
CA ALA A 280 4.91 -12.32 -11.37
C ALA A 280 3.69 -13.08 -10.82
N THR A 281 2.49 -12.55 -11.07
CA THR A 281 1.23 -13.19 -10.64
C THR A 281 1.04 -14.53 -11.34
N VAL A 282 1.25 -14.58 -12.67
CA VAL A 282 1.20 -15.84 -13.44
C VAL A 282 2.22 -16.85 -12.90
N ALA A 283 3.48 -16.42 -12.71
CA ALA A 283 4.53 -17.32 -12.23
C ALA A 283 4.27 -17.86 -10.81
N ALA A 284 3.59 -17.08 -9.95
CA ALA A 284 3.22 -17.52 -8.61
C ALA A 284 2.15 -18.62 -8.60
N GLY A 285 1.36 -18.76 -9.67
CA GLY A 285 0.30 -19.75 -9.80
C GLY A 285 0.74 -21.19 -9.56
N GLU A 286 1.99 -21.54 -9.88
CA GLU A 286 2.56 -22.86 -9.60
C GLU A 286 2.51 -23.23 -8.09
N ALA A 287 2.75 -22.26 -7.21
CA ALA A 287 2.70 -22.49 -5.77
C ALA A 287 1.26 -22.72 -5.29
N PHE A 288 0.29 -21.99 -5.86
CA PHE A 288 -1.13 -22.19 -5.56
C PHE A 288 -1.56 -23.60 -5.92
N LYS A 289 -1.28 -24.07 -7.14
CA LYS A 289 -1.55 -25.44 -7.57
C LYS A 289 -0.88 -26.48 -6.67
N LEU A 290 0.39 -26.28 -6.34
CA LEU A 290 1.15 -27.20 -5.49
C LEU A 290 0.50 -27.37 -4.10
N LEU A 291 -0.10 -26.31 -3.58
CA LEU A 291 -0.75 -26.30 -2.27
C LEU A 291 -2.25 -26.62 -2.35
N GLY A 292 -2.74 -27.03 -3.51
CA GLY A 292 -4.13 -27.46 -3.72
C GLY A 292 -5.15 -26.34 -3.89
N ALA A 293 -4.67 -25.08 -4.08
CA ALA A 293 -5.50 -23.93 -4.39
C ALA A 293 -5.63 -23.76 -5.92
N THR A 294 -6.63 -22.98 -6.35
CA THR A 294 -6.80 -22.63 -7.76
C THR A 294 -6.01 -21.38 -8.08
N ASP A 295 -5.16 -21.45 -9.10
CA ASP A 295 -4.43 -20.28 -9.61
C ASP A 295 -5.33 -19.37 -10.49
N LEU A 296 -4.73 -18.59 -11.39
CA LEU A 296 -5.49 -17.73 -12.32
C LEU A 296 -6.37 -18.50 -13.32
N GLY A 297 -6.28 -19.83 -13.39
CA GLY A 297 -6.98 -20.64 -14.39
C GLY A 297 -6.38 -20.54 -15.80
N LEU A 298 -5.17 -19.98 -15.91
CA LEU A 298 -4.45 -19.76 -17.16
C LEU A 298 -3.20 -20.66 -17.23
N SER A 299 -2.40 -20.50 -18.30
CA SER A 299 -1.09 -21.13 -18.34
C SER A 299 -0.18 -20.46 -17.27
N ASN A 300 0.77 -21.21 -16.71
CA ASN A 300 1.79 -20.62 -15.83
C ASN A 300 3.04 -20.19 -16.59
N ASP A 301 2.97 -20.13 -17.90
CA ASP A 301 4.05 -19.60 -18.75
C ASP A 301 4.06 -18.06 -18.69
N TYR A 302 4.61 -17.52 -17.61
CA TYR A 302 4.65 -16.08 -17.38
C TYR A 302 5.32 -15.26 -18.48
N ARG A 303 6.10 -15.91 -19.36
CA ARG A 303 6.76 -15.23 -20.49
C ARG A 303 5.84 -15.02 -21.67
N ASN A 304 4.93 -15.93 -21.88
CA ASN A 304 4.07 -15.98 -23.08
C ASN A 304 2.59 -15.73 -22.75
N GLU A 305 2.17 -15.83 -21.48
CA GLU A 305 0.78 -15.55 -21.11
C GLU A 305 0.46 -14.06 -21.29
N PRO A 306 -0.44 -13.71 -22.21
CA PRO A 306 -0.76 -12.30 -22.49
C PRO A 306 -1.48 -11.69 -21.30
N MET A 307 -1.08 -10.46 -20.92
CA MET A 307 -1.83 -9.69 -19.93
C MET A 307 -3.21 -9.36 -20.51
N PRO A 308 -4.30 -9.65 -19.78
CA PRO A 308 -5.66 -9.37 -20.26
C PRO A 308 -5.89 -7.87 -20.44
N PRO A 309 -6.80 -7.45 -21.31
CA PRO A 309 -7.25 -6.07 -21.37
C PRO A 309 -7.77 -5.59 -20.00
N TYR A 310 -7.65 -4.28 -19.73
CA TYR A 310 -8.25 -3.72 -18.51
C TYR A 310 -9.77 -3.97 -18.47
N ASN A 311 -10.34 -3.93 -17.27
CA ASN A 311 -11.74 -4.30 -17.00
C ASN A 311 -12.11 -5.75 -17.39
N THR A 312 -11.09 -6.62 -17.54
CA THR A 312 -11.30 -8.06 -17.70
C THR A 312 -11.13 -8.75 -16.34
N ASP A 313 -12.10 -9.56 -15.99
CA ASP A 313 -12.12 -10.29 -14.73
C ASP A 313 -11.35 -11.62 -14.88
N VAL A 314 -10.25 -11.79 -14.13
CA VAL A 314 -9.54 -13.07 -13.95
C VAL A 314 -9.70 -13.43 -12.47
N LEU A 315 -10.91 -13.91 -12.12
CA LEU A 315 -11.39 -14.04 -10.75
C LEU A 315 -11.88 -15.46 -10.39
N GLU A 316 -11.60 -16.45 -11.24
CA GLU A 316 -12.06 -17.83 -10.98
C GLU A 316 -11.24 -18.53 -9.87
N GLY A 317 -9.96 -18.17 -9.76
CA GLY A 317 -9.02 -18.77 -8.81
C GLY A 317 -9.05 -18.18 -7.42
N ASP A 318 -8.19 -18.73 -6.57
CA ASP A 318 -7.82 -18.18 -5.26
C ASP A 318 -6.69 -17.12 -5.40
N LEU A 319 -6.02 -17.13 -6.54
CA LEU A 319 -5.19 -16.05 -7.08
C LEU A 319 -5.98 -15.34 -8.17
N ALA A 320 -6.12 -14.03 -8.08
CA ALA A 320 -6.97 -13.22 -8.93
C ALA A 320 -6.21 -12.00 -9.47
N TRP A 321 -6.62 -11.53 -10.64
CA TRP A 321 -6.10 -10.32 -11.29
C TRP A 321 -7.22 -9.50 -11.91
N ARG A 322 -7.16 -8.18 -11.70
CA ARG A 322 -8.01 -7.26 -12.44
C ARG A 322 -7.34 -5.89 -12.57
N GLN A 323 -7.28 -5.37 -13.80
CA GLN A 323 -6.85 -4.01 -14.08
C GLN A 323 -8.09 -3.14 -14.40
N HIS A 324 -8.13 -1.91 -13.88
CA HIS A 324 -9.22 -0.96 -14.07
C HIS A 324 -8.74 0.36 -14.69
N ASP A 325 -9.63 1.31 -14.88
CA ASP A 325 -9.42 2.62 -15.50
C ASP A 325 -9.91 3.78 -14.62
N GLY A 326 -9.93 3.61 -13.31
CA GLY A 326 -10.53 4.55 -12.36
C GLY A 326 -9.55 5.37 -11.52
N GLY A 327 -8.26 5.40 -11.87
CA GLY A 327 -7.23 6.17 -11.16
C GLY A 327 -6.42 5.36 -10.16
N HIS A 328 -5.41 5.99 -9.57
CA HIS A 328 -4.50 5.35 -8.59
C HIS A 328 -5.20 5.07 -7.26
N THR A 329 -6.09 4.09 -7.25
CA THR A 329 -6.97 3.70 -6.13
C THR A 329 -7.42 2.25 -6.31
N ASP A 330 -7.94 1.62 -5.26
CA ASP A 330 -8.55 0.30 -5.30
C ASP A 330 -10.09 0.35 -5.46
N ALA A 331 -10.71 1.53 -5.29
CA ALA A 331 -12.15 1.68 -5.25
C ALA A 331 -12.91 1.06 -6.44
N PRO A 332 -12.44 1.14 -7.71
CA PRO A 332 -13.11 0.50 -8.84
C PRO A 332 -13.08 -1.04 -8.78
N ASN A 333 -12.06 -1.61 -8.14
CA ASN A 333 -11.93 -3.06 -7.98
C ASN A 333 -12.52 -3.58 -6.67
N MET A 334 -12.85 -2.73 -5.72
CA MET A 334 -13.36 -3.14 -4.41
C MET A 334 -14.64 -3.98 -4.51
N LYS A 335 -15.60 -3.58 -5.36
CA LYS A 335 -16.84 -4.36 -5.58
C LYS A 335 -16.58 -5.76 -6.12
N TYR A 336 -15.57 -5.92 -6.98
CA TYR A 336 -15.16 -7.20 -7.53
C TYR A 336 -14.44 -8.05 -6.48
N PHE A 337 -13.55 -7.42 -5.70
CA PHE A 337 -12.89 -8.08 -4.58
C PHE A 337 -13.90 -8.59 -3.55
N ILE A 338 -14.85 -7.76 -3.12
CA ILE A 338 -15.86 -8.12 -2.12
C ILE A 338 -16.69 -9.31 -2.61
N LYS A 339 -17.17 -9.25 -3.86
CA LYS A 339 -17.94 -10.33 -4.45
C LYS A 339 -17.14 -11.64 -4.49
N TRP A 340 -15.94 -11.58 -5.08
CA TRP A 340 -15.05 -12.72 -5.21
C TRP A 340 -14.66 -13.33 -3.86
N ALA A 341 -14.24 -12.50 -2.91
CA ALA A 341 -13.86 -12.96 -1.59
C ALA A 341 -15.04 -13.55 -0.82
N SER A 342 -16.22 -12.91 -0.88
CA SER A 342 -17.45 -13.43 -0.24
C SER A 342 -17.83 -14.82 -0.77
N GLU A 343 -17.77 -15.02 -2.09
CA GLU A 343 -18.02 -16.32 -2.70
C GLU A 343 -17.02 -17.38 -2.23
N LYS A 344 -15.74 -17.04 -2.15
CA LYS A 344 -14.67 -17.96 -1.73
C LYS A 344 -14.76 -18.36 -0.25
N ILE A 345 -15.19 -17.44 0.63
CA ILE A 345 -15.34 -17.73 2.06
C ILE A 345 -16.77 -18.17 2.45
N GLY A 346 -17.68 -18.22 1.49
CA GLY A 346 -19.09 -18.60 1.73
C GLY A 346 -19.87 -17.56 2.54
N TYR A 347 -19.49 -16.28 2.48
CA TYR A 347 -20.17 -15.20 3.19
C TYR A 347 -21.34 -14.66 2.37
N VAL A 348 -22.52 -14.65 2.98
CA VAL A 348 -23.74 -14.08 2.39
C VAL A 348 -24.27 -12.99 3.31
N TYR A 349 -24.39 -11.78 2.81
CA TYR A 349 -24.99 -10.67 3.50
C TYR A 349 -26.47 -10.55 3.13
N GLU A 350 -27.33 -10.79 4.12
CA GLU A 350 -28.77 -10.55 4.01
C GLU A 350 -29.08 -9.11 4.42
N GLN A 351 -29.52 -8.29 3.48
CA GLN A 351 -29.92 -6.89 3.72
C GLN A 351 -31.16 -6.76 4.58
#